data_c75c5ab34bc24ae7026a009ff3f0aa5e
#
_entry.id   c75c5ab34bc24ae7026a009ff3f0aa5e
#
_cell.length_a   1.000
_cell.length_b   1.000
_cell.length_c   1.000
_cell.angle_alpha   90.00
_cell.angle_beta   90.00
_cell.angle_gamma   90.00
#
_symmetry.space_group_name_H-M   'P 1'
#
loop_
_entity.id
_entity.type
_entity.pdbx_description
1 polymer ?
#
loop_
_entity_poly.entity_id
_entity_poly.type
_entity_poly.pdbx_seq_one_letter_code
_entity_poly.pdbx_strand_id
1 'polypeptide(L)'
;ALASLIVVVLVLAHYLNHRAPRWVASVQPGIRWRFGLLVGLVAVVVLNLTQLLVRGGANAHYTVTRHWWVWLLAIIITSPFQAIAEEMFFRGYLMNVISGLSVNLSEKAGRWTSVVVSALIFALMHGTQNAWLFADRFTFGLLAGWLVIVTGGIEAGAAAHVVNNLFAFGYAVFLGGVSQARGVTAMSWVDAAWDTGGFLTIALAGWWIGNLMGVARRTPA
;
A
#
# COMPACT_ATOMS: atom_id res chain seq x y z
N ALA A 1 7.38 15.06 4.12
CA ALA A 1 6.39 15.13 5.20
C ALA A 1 5.90 13.73 5.61
N LEU A 2 5.22 12.93 4.74
CA LEU A 2 4.66 11.62 5.15
C LEU A 2 5.72 10.57 5.53
N ALA A 3 6.90 10.59 4.93
CA ALA A 3 8.00 9.70 5.30
C ALA A 3 8.42 9.81 6.79
N SER A 4 8.15 10.95 7.45
CA SER A 4 8.38 11.11 8.88
C SER A 4 7.51 10.20 9.76
N LEU A 5 6.40 9.67 9.22
CA LEU A 5 5.58 8.67 9.92
C LEU A 5 6.37 7.41 10.28
N ILE A 6 7.43 7.05 9.53
CA ILE A 6 8.29 5.92 9.90
C ILE A 6 8.86 6.14 11.30
N VAL A 7 9.46 7.30 11.54
CA VAL A 7 10.05 7.64 12.86
C VAL A 7 8.97 7.67 13.93
N VAL A 8 7.84 8.31 13.65
CA VAL A 8 6.70 8.39 14.58
C VAL A 8 6.21 7.00 14.96
N VAL A 9 6.00 6.11 13.98
CA VAL A 9 5.55 4.73 14.24
C VAL A 9 6.54 3.96 15.09
N LEU A 10 7.85 4.07 14.81
CA LEU A 10 8.86 3.36 15.58
C LEU A 10 8.93 3.87 17.02
N VAL A 11 8.80 5.17 17.22
CA VAL A 11 8.74 5.82 18.56
C VAL A 11 7.49 5.37 19.31
N LEU A 12 6.30 5.43 18.68
CA LEU A 12 5.06 4.99 19.30
C LEU A 12 5.09 3.49 19.66
N ALA A 13 5.60 2.65 18.75
CA ALA A 13 5.73 1.23 19.02
C ALA A 13 6.65 0.95 20.21
N HIS A 14 7.77 1.67 20.31
CA HIS A 14 8.74 1.46 21.39
C HIS A 14 8.26 2.01 22.74
N TYR A 15 7.88 3.28 22.78
CA TYR A 15 7.62 3.97 24.06
C TYR A 15 6.18 3.83 24.55
N LEU A 16 5.19 3.76 23.64
CA LEU A 16 3.79 3.66 24.03
C LEU A 16 3.32 2.21 24.15
N ASN A 17 3.71 1.36 23.22
CA ASN A 17 3.28 -0.03 23.19
C ASN A 17 4.32 -1.03 23.75
N HIS A 18 5.48 -0.54 24.19
CA HIS A 18 6.60 -1.35 24.71
C HIS A 18 7.01 -2.49 23.76
N ARG A 19 6.85 -2.27 22.45
CA ARG A 19 7.16 -3.23 21.39
C ARG A 19 8.45 -2.84 20.69
N ALA A 20 9.36 -3.80 20.54
CA ALA A 20 10.60 -3.53 19.81
C ALA A 20 10.32 -3.14 18.35
N PRO A 21 10.86 -2.04 17.80
CA PRO A 21 10.58 -1.50 16.46
C PRO A 21 10.74 -2.51 15.33
N ARG A 22 11.67 -3.46 15.48
CA ARG A 22 11.93 -4.55 14.51
C ARG A 22 10.73 -5.44 14.20
N TRP A 23 9.69 -5.42 15.04
CA TRP A 23 8.48 -6.23 14.89
C TRP A 23 7.30 -5.47 14.27
N VAL A 24 7.49 -4.20 13.90
CA VAL A 24 6.42 -3.38 13.32
C VAL A 24 6.08 -3.85 11.90
N ALA A 25 7.09 -4.18 11.12
CA ALA A 25 6.89 -4.55 9.72
C ALA A 25 6.49 -6.01 9.51
N SER A 26 6.90 -6.92 10.41
CA SER A 26 6.71 -8.35 10.20
C SER A 26 6.67 -9.11 11.53
N VAL A 27 6.07 -10.31 11.51
CA VAL A 27 6.17 -11.32 12.57
C VAL A 27 7.57 -11.93 12.71
N GLN A 28 8.47 -11.61 11.79
CA GLN A 28 9.91 -11.89 11.89
C GLN A 28 10.65 -10.56 12.11
N PRO A 29 11.81 -10.55 12.79
CA PRO A 29 12.58 -9.33 12.99
C PRO A 29 13.08 -8.78 11.65
N GLY A 30 12.67 -7.54 11.31
CA GLY A 30 13.07 -6.88 10.08
C GLY A 30 12.13 -7.12 8.90
N ILE A 31 12.63 -6.89 7.71
CA ILE A 31 11.88 -6.92 6.45
C ILE A 31 12.33 -8.13 5.61
N ARG A 32 11.38 -8.89 5.10
CA ARG A 32 11.62 -10.04 4.21
C ARG A 32 11.80 -9.57 2.76
N TRP A 33 12.97 -8.98 2.48
CA TRP A 33 13.26 -8.30 1.21
C TRP A 33 13.01 -9.16 -0.03
N ARG A 34 13.41 -10.45 -0.01
CA ARG A 34 13.18 -11.36 -1.16
C ARG A 34 11.70 -11.51 -1.46
N PHE A 35 10.87 -11.66 -0.42
CA PHE A 35 9.44 -11.77 -0.56
C PHE A 35 8.83 -10.47 -1.12
N GLY A 36 9.15 -9.32 -0.50
CA GLY A 36 8.69 -8.02 -0.97
C GLY A 36 9.09 -7.72 -2.42
N LEU A 37 10.34 -8.01 -2.81
CA LEU A 37 10.83 -7.80 -4.16
C LEU A 37 10.09 -8.66 -5.20
N LEU A 38 9.83 -9.95 -4.91
CA LEU A 38 9.07 -10.81 -5.82
C LEU A 38 7.64 -10.31 -6.02
N VAL A 39 6.95 -9.89 -4.94
CA VAL A 39 5.62 -9.29 -5.05
C VAL A 39 5.70 -7.95 -5.80
N GLY A 40 6.73 -7.15 -5.56
CA GLY A 40 6.99 -5.91 -6.29
C GLY A 40 7.14 -6.12 -7.80
N LEU A 41 7.87 -7.16 -8.22
CA LEU A 41 7.99 -7.52 -9.64
C LEU A 41 6.64 -7.90 -10.25
N VAL A 42 5.82 -8.66 -9.54
CA VAL A 42 4.44 -8.96 -9.98
C VAL A 42 3.63 -7.66 -10.08
N ALA A 43 3.73 -6.78 -9.09
CA ALA A 43 3.04 -5.49 -9.11
C ALA A 43 3.45 -4.63 -10.31
N VAL A 44 4.75 -4.59 -10.65
CA VAL A 44 5.26 -3.91 -11.86
C VAL A 44 4.55 -4.43 -13.10
N VAL A 45 4.47 -5.74 -13.28
CA VAL A 45 3.84 -6.33 -14.47
C VAL A 45 2.33 -6.05 -14.47
N VAL A 46 1.63 -6.36 -13.39
CA VAL A 46 0.17 -6.25 -13.31
C VAL A 46 -0.29 -4.80 -13.47
N LEU A 47 0.30 -3.85 -12.73
CA LEU A 47 -0.12 -2.45 -12.80
C LEU A 47 0.24 -1.79 -14.14
N ASN A 48 1.36 -2.17 -14.78
CA ASN A 48 1.63 -1.71 -16.14
C ASN A 48 0.62 -2.25 -17.14
N LEU A 49 0.28 -3.53 -17.08
CA LEU A 49 -0.75 -4.10 -17.95
C LEU A 49 -2.10 -3.43 -17.73
N THR A 50 -2.50 -3.20 -16.49
CA THR A 50 -3.73 -2.48 -16.16
C THR A 50 -3.72 -1.07 -16.74
N GLN A 51 -2.64 -0.32 -16.56
CA GLN A 51 -2.51 1.04 -17.11
C GLN A 51 -2.53 1.04 -18.65
N LEU A 52 -1.87 0.09 -19.30
CA LEU A 52 -1.88 -0.04 -20.77
C LEU A 52 -3.27 -0.37 -21.30
N LEU A 53 -4.01 -1.24 -20.63
CA LEU A 53 -5.38 -1.61 -21.04
C LEU A 53 -6.37 -0.47 -20.84
N VAL A 54 -6.26 0.28 -19.74
CA VAL A 54 -7.17 1.39 -19.42
C VAL A 54 -6.82 2.68 -20.16
N ARG A 55 -5.52 3.01 -20.26
CA ARG A 55 -5.03 4.29 -20.81
C ARG A 55 -4.32 4.16 -22.14
N GLY A 56 -4.06 2.95 -22.63
CA GLY A 56 -3.35 2.64 -23.88
C GLY A 56 -4.11 2.96 -25.15
N GLY A 57 -5.21 3.69 -25.05
CA GLY A 57 -5.87 4.25 -26.20
C GLY A 57 -4.99 5.33 -26.87
N ALA A 58 -5.07 5.40 -28.20
CA ALA A 58 -4.29 6.26 -29.11
C ALA A 58 -4.36 7.79 -28.82
N ASN A 59 -4.95 8.22 -27.71
CA ASN A 59 -5.24 9.62 -27.38
C ASN A 59 -4.46 10.17 -26.18
N ALA A 60 -3.45 9.44 -25.66
CA ALA A 60 -2.62 9.97 -24.59
C ALA A 60 -1.64 11.01 -25.14
N HIS A 61 -1.93 12.29 -24.91
CA HIS A 61 -1.02 13.37 -25.21
C HIS A 61 0.09 13.44 -24.17
N TYR A 62 1.27 12.96 -24.53
CA TYR A 62 2.45 13.07 -23.68
C TYR A 62 3.05 14.47 -23.82
N THR A 63 3.25 15.16 -22.70
CA THR A 63 3.93 16.45 -22.63
C THR A 63 5.19 16.32 -21.79
N VAL A 64 6.34 16.55 -22.40
CA VAL A 64 7.62 16.50 -21.68
C VAL A 64 8.02 17.91 -21.28
N THR A 65 8.01 18.20 -19.98
CA THR A 65 8.46 19.49 -19.44
C THR A 65 10.00 19.52 -19.38
N ARG A 66 10.61 20.74 -19.45
CA ARG A 66 12.07 20.92 -19.43
C ARG A 66 12.78 20.22 -18.27
N HIS A 67 12.10 20.05 -17.12
CA HIS A 67 12.69 19.49 -15.90
C HIS A 67 12.01 18.15 -15.48
N TRP A 68 11.49 17.37 -16.42
CA TRP A 68 10.81 16.09 -16.15
C TRP A 68 11.66 15.12 -15.31
N TRP A 69 12.97 15.07 -15.55
CA TRP A 69 13.89 14.19 -14.83
C TRP A 69 14.02 14.54 -13.34
N VAL A 70 13.92 15.84 -12.97
CA VAL A 70 13.92 16.27 -11.56
C VAL A 70 12.72 15.71 -10.84
N TRP A 71 11.54 15.77 -11.49
CA TRP A 71 10.31 15.19 -10.93
C TRP A 71 10.40 13.68 -10.80
N LEU A 72 10.93 12.97 -11.81
CA LEU A 72 11.13 11.52 -11.72
C LEU A 72 12.11 11.15 -10.61
N LEU A 73 13.22 11.86 -10.49
CA LEU A 73 14.18 11.62 -9.40
C LEU A 73 13.54 11.84 -8.02
N ALA A 74 12.78 12.92 -7.87
CA ALA A 74 12.07 13.21 -6.63
C ALA A 74 11.05 12.10 -6.31
N ILE A 75 10.29 11.61 -7.30
CA ILE A 75 9.30 10.53 -7.14
C ILE A 75 10.00 9.22 -6.75
N ILE A 76 11.05 8.83 -7.46
CA ILE A 76 11.80 7.60 -7.19
C ILE A 76 12.38 7.59 -5.77
N ILE A 77 12.84 8.74 -5.28
CA ILE A 77 13.37 8.84 -3.92
C ILE A 77 12.27 8.92 -2.87
N THR A 78 11.25 9.77 -3.07
CA THR A 78 10.31 10.10 -1.98
C THR A 78 9.11 9.16 -1.90
N SER A 79 8.62 8.66 -3.03
CA SER A 79 7.39 7.84 -3.12
C SER A 79 7.50 6.50 -2.38
N PRO A 80 8.62 5.76 -2.49
CA PRO A 80 8.79 4.52 -1.73
C PRO A 80 8.76 4.75 -0.21
N PHE A 81 9.44 5.78 0.28
CA PHE A 81 9.43 6.09 1.72
C PHE A 81 8.05 6.50 2.21
N GLN A 82 7.28 7.24 1.39
CA GLN A 82 5.91 7.61 1.71
C GLN A 82 5.02 6.35 1.81
N ALA A 83 5.02 5.51 0.79
CA ALA A 83 4.20 4.30 0.75
C ALA A 83 4.54 3.33 1.90
N ILE A 84 5.84 3.10 2.16
CA ILE A 84 6.29 2.28 3.28
C ILE A 84 5.85 2.88 4.61
N ALA A 85 5.96 4.19 4.79
CA ALA A 85 5.54 4.88 6.00
C ALA A 85 4.05 4.70 6.29
N GLU A 86 3.21 4.81 5.26
CA GLU A 86 1.78 4.58 5.35
C GLU A 86 1.46 3.13 5.69
N GLU A 87 2.10 2.14 5.04
CA GLU A 87 1.90 0.73 5.38
C GLU A 87 2.38 0.41 6.81
N MET A 88 3.51 0.95 7.25
CA MET A 88 3.96 0.80 8.63
C MET A 88 2.98 1.38 9.63
N PHE A 89 2.38 2.54 9.33
CA PHE A 89 1.39 3.16 10.20
C PHE A 89 0.08 2.38 10.22
N PHE A 90 -0.54 2.16 9.06
CA PHE A 90 -1.88 1.57 8.99
C PHE A 90 -1.87 0.07 9.28
N ARG A 91 -0.93 -0.69 8.70
CA ARG A 91 -0.90 -2.16 8.78
C ARG A 91 0.06 -2.67 9.85
N GLY A 92 1.20 -2.00 10.01
CA GLY A 92 2.19 -2.36 11.02
C GLY A 92 1.82 -1.92 12.44
N TYR A 93 1.22 -0.75 12.60
CA TYR A 93 0.93 -0.17 13.92
C TYR A 93 -0.57 -0.15 14.25
N LEU A 94 -1.38 0.57 13.46
CA LEU A 94 -2.79 0.83 13.77
C LEU A 94 -3.62 -0.46 13.83
N MET A 95 -3.43 -1.40 12.89
CA MET A 95 -4.10 -2.71 12.95
C MET A 95 -3.78 -3.46 14.25
N ASN A 96 -2.52 -3.41 14.71
CA ASN A 96 -2.14 -4.05 15.98
C ASN A 96 -2.82 -3.37 17.19
N VAL A 97 -2.89 -2.04 17.21
CA VAL A 97 -3.59 -1.29 18.27
C VAL A 97 -5.09 -1.66 18.28
N ILE A 98 -5.76 -1.61 17.13
CA ILE A 98 -7.18 -1.96 17.01
C ILE A 98 -7.43 -3.42 17.43
N SER A 99 -6.57 -4.34 17.00
CA SER A 99 -6.67 -5.74 17.41
C SER A 99 -6.51 -5.90 18.92
N GLY A 100 -5.60 -5.17 19.55
CA GLY A 100 -5.42 -5.14 21.01
C GLY A 100 -6.62 -4.56 21.76
N LEU A 101 -7.31 -3.57 21.19
CA LEU A 101 -8.55 -3.01 21.76
C LEU A 101 -9.77 -3.94 21.58
N SER A 102 -9.67 -4.91 20.68
CA SER A 102 -10.75 -5.85 20.36
C SER A 102 -10.70 -7.15 21.18
N VAL A 103 -10.15 -7.11 22.40
CA VAL A 103 -9.92 -8.28 23.26
C VAL A 103 -11.22 -9.01 23.67
N ASN A 104 -12.36 -8.32 23.65
CA ASN A 104 -13.67 -8.90 23.94
C ASN A 104 -14.28 -9.66 22.73
N LEU A 105 -13.66 -9.58 21.56
CA LEU A 105 -14.08 -10.29 20.37
C LEU A 105 -13.31 -11.61 20.23
N SER A 106 -13.86 -12.54 19.45
CA SER A 106 -13.08 -13.70 19.05
C SER A 106 -11.82 -13.27 18.27
N GLU A 107 -10.75 -14.06 18.33
CA GLU A 107 -9.48 -13.76 17.61
C GLU A 107 -9.72 -13.45 16.12
N LYS A 108 -10.61 -14.22 15.47
CA LYS A 108 -10.97 -14.00 14.07
C LYS A 108 -11.70 -12.67 13.87
N ALA A 109 -12.67 -12.36 14.74
CA ALA A 109 -13.43 -11.11 14.65
C ALA A 109 -12.52 -9.90 14.88
N GLY A 110 -11.66 -9.93 15.91
CA GLY A 110 -10.71 -8.86 16.21
C GLY A 110 -9.74 -8.58 15.05
N ARG A 111 -9.23 -9.62 14.40
CA ARG A 111 -8.37 -9.49 13.21
C ARG A 111 -9.10 -8.79 12.05
N TRP A 112 -10.31 -9.23 11.72
CA TRP A 112 -11.05 -8.60 10.62
C TRP A 112 -11.54 -7.20 10.96
N THR A 113 -11.94 -6.94 12.20
CA THR A 113 -12.23 -5.57 12.66
C THR A 113 -11.04 -4.65 12.47
N SER A 114 -9.82 -5.10 12.82
CA SER A 114 -8.62 -4.28 12.64
C SER A 114 -8.32 -3.99 11.17
N VAL A 115 -8.56 -4.95 10.27
CA VAL A 115 -8.41 -4.74 8.81
C VAL A 115 -9.42 -3.71 8.31
N VAL A 116 -10.70 -3.90 8.62
CA VAL A 116 -11.77 -3.02 8.11
C VAL A 116 -11.64 -1.60 8.64
N VAL A 117 -11.41 -1.44 9.94
CA VAL A 117 -11.28 -0.11 10.57
C VAL A 117 -10.02 0.60 10.08
N SER A 118 -8.88 -0.10 9.97
CA SER A 118 -7.65 0.49 9.42
C SER A 118 -7.80 0.90 7.96
N ALA A 119 -8.47 0.07 7.14
CA ALA A 119 -8.74 0.40 5.73
C ALA A 119 -9.68 1.62 5.60
N LEU A 120 -10.69 1.70 6.46
CA LEU A 120 -11.62 2.82 6.49
C LEU A 120 -10.91 4.13 6.84
N ILE A 121 -10.08 4.12 7.89
CA ILE A 121 -9.32 5.30 8.30
C ILE A 121 -8.33 5.69 7.18
N PHE A 122 -7.64 4.73 6.57
CA PHE A 122 -6.75 4.96 5.43
C PHE A 122 -7.47 5.68 4.28
N ALA A 123 -8.64 5.20 3.86
CA ALA A 123 -9.41 5.81 2.79
C ALA A 123 -9.88 7.23 3.15
N LEU A 124 -10.38 7.44 4.37
CA LEU A 124 -10.86 8.74 4.85
C LEU A 124 -9.75 9.78 4.97
N MET A 125 -8.55 9.40 5.35
CA MET A 125 -7.40 10.31 5.49
C MET A 125 -6.87 10.88 4.17
N HIS A 126 -7.34 10.37 3.04
CA HIS A 126 -7.00 10.92 1.73
C HIS A 126 -7.79 12.17 1.33
N GLY A 127 -8.67 12.68 2.19
CA GLY A 127 -9.39 13.91 1.99
C GLY A 127 -10.60 13.80 1.04
N THR A 128 -10.91 14.89 0.34
CA THR A 128 -12.08 14.95 -0.56
C THR A 128 -11.94 13.97 -1.71
N GLN A 129 -12.96 13.14 -1.89
CA GLN A 129 -12.97 12.09 -2.93
C GLN A 129 -14.40 11.69 -3.29
N ASN A 130 -14.62 11.27 -4.55
CA ASN A 130 -15.89 10.68 -4.93
C ASN A 130 -15.99 9.22 -4.44
N ALA A 131 -17.19 8.63 -4.55
CA ALA A 131 -17.46 7.28 -4.06
C ALA A 131 -16.55 6.20 -4.68
N TRP A 132 -16.18 6.32 -5.95
CA TRP A 132 -15.35 5.34 -6.64
C TRP A 132 -13.89 5.40 -6.21
N LEU A 133 -13.34 6.59 -6.03
CA LEU A 133 -12.00 6.79 -5.52
C LEU A 133 -11.89 6.36 -4.04
N PHE A 134 -12.96 6.60 -3.26
CA PHE A 134 -13.04 6.07 -1.89
C PHE A 134 -13.06 4.55 -1.89
N ALA A 135 -13.89 3.92 -2.75
CA ALA A 135 -14.00 2.48 -2.85
C ALA A 135 -12.66 1.83 -3.25
N ASP A 136 -11.95 2.43 -4.20
CA ASP A 136 -10.62 1.99 -4.63
C ASP A 136 -9.61 1.99 -3.47
N ARG A 137 -9.48 3.11 -2.77
CA ARG A 137 -8.59 3.26 -1.61
C ARG A 137 -8.96 2.32 -0.46
N PHE A 138 -10.26 2.19 -0.20
CA PHE A 138 -10.76 1.29 0.83
C PHE A 138 -10.46 -0.17 0.48
N THR A 139 -10.70 -0.58 -0.76
CA THR A 139 -10.41 -1.94 -1.24
C THR A 139 -8.92 -2.24 -1.21
N PHE A 140 -8.07 -1.32 -1.66
CA PHE A 140 -6.62 -1.45 -1.46
C PHE A 140 -6.29 -1.66 0.01
N GLY A 141 -6.89 -0.88 0.90
CA GLY A 141 -6.74 -0.99 2.36
C GLY A 141 -7.10 -2.36 2.90
N LEU A 142 -8.22 -2.92 2.43
CA LEU A 142 -8.67 -4.26 2.81
C LEU A 142 -7.72 -5.36 2.32
N LEU A 143 -7.28 -5.28 1.07
CA LEU A 143 -6.36 -6.26 0.47
C LEU A 143 -4.98 -6.24 1.13
N ALA A 144 -4.42 -5.05 1.41
CA ALA A 144 -3.17 -4.91 2.13
C ALA A 144 -3.27 -5.45 3.58
N GLY A 145 -4.37 -5.16 4.28
CA GLY A 145 -4.64 -5.71 5.61
C GLY A 145 -4.83 -7.23 5.60
N TRP A 146 -5.53 -7.77 4.62
CA TRP A 146 -5.66 -9.21 4.42
C TRP A 146 -4.28 -9.87 4.19
N LEU A 147 -3.43 -9.27 3.36
CA LEU A 147 -2.07 -9.74 3.13
C LEU A 147 -1.27 -9.84 4.44
N VAL A 148 -1.40 -8.86 5.35
CA VAL A 148 -0.76 -8.96 6.66
C VAL A 148 -1.22 -10.19 7.43
N ILE A 149 -2.52 -10.50 7.42
CA ILE A 149 -3.05 -11.69 8.10
C ILE A 149 -2.48 -12.98 7.51
N VAL A 150 -2.42 -13.07 6.17
CA VAL A 150 -2.08 -14.34 5.49
C VAL A 150 -0.58 -14.53 5.26
N THR A 151 0.22 -13.46 5.33
CA THR A 151 1.69 -13.53 5.13
C THR A 151 2.48 -13.12 6.37
N GLY A 152 1.84 -12.56 7.41
CA GLY A 152 2.47 -12.18 8.67
C GLY A 152 3.32 -10.90 8.58
N GLY A 153 3.11 -10.03 7.60
CA GLY A 153 3.86 -8.76 7.50
C GLY A 153 3.37 -7.84 6.39
N ILE A 154 3.88 -6.62 6.38
CA ILE A 154 3.46 -5.57 5.47
C ILE A 154 4.12 -5.65 4.09
N GLU A 155 5.12 -6.50 3.87
CA GLU A 155 6.03 -6.44 2.72
C GLU A 155 5.30 -6.52 1.37
N ALA A 156 4.28 -7.39 1.26
CA ALA A 156 3.51 -7.54 0.03
C ALA A 156 2.65 -6.31 -0.26
N GLY A 157 1.94 -5.79 0.75
CA GLY A 157 1.16 -4.56 0.63
C GLY A 157 2.04 -3.35 0.35
N ALA A 158 3.17 -3.22 1.05
CA ALA A 158 4.14 -2.14 0.84
C ALA A 158 4.73 -2.17 -0.57
N ALA A 159 5.09 -3.36 -1.09
CA ALA A 159 5.61 -3.49 -2.44
C ALA A 159 4.57 -3.06 -3.50
N ALA A 160 3.31 -3.51 -3.37
CA ALA A 160 2.22 -3.09 -4.24
C ALA A 160 1.99 -1.57 -4.19
N HIS A 161 1.96 -0.99 -2.99
CA HIS A 161 1.76 0.44 -2.77
C HIS A 161 2.90 1.29 -3.35
N VAL A 162 4.15 0.88 -3.12
CA VAL A 162 5.33 1.55 -3.70
C VAL A 162 5.24 1.58 -5.22
N VAL A 163 4.98 0.44 -5.85
CA VAL A 163 4.89 0.34 -7.31
C VAL A 163 3.72 1.18 -7.84
N ASN A 164 2.56 1.11 -7.19
CA ASN A 164 1.41 1.93 -7.55
C ASN A 164 1.75 3.43 -7.55
N ASN A 165 2.35 3.93 -6.47
CA ASN A 165 2.69 5.34 -6.36
C ASN A 165 3.77 5.76 -7.35
N LEU A 166 4.78 4.91 -7.60
CA LEU A 166 5.81 5.16 -8.61
C LEU A 166 5.19 5.31 -10.00
N PHE A 167 4.23 4.46 -10.36
CA PHE A 167 3.58 4.55 -11.66
C PHE A 167 2.58 5.70 -11.74
N ALA A 168 1.71 5.86 -10.73
CA ALA A 168 0.72 6.94 -10.73
C ALA A 168 1.38 8.32 -10.87
N PHE A 169 2.41 8.59 -10.09
CA PHE A 169 3.14 9.85 -10.18
C PHE A 169 4.12 9.90 -11.35
N GLY A 170 4.74 8.78 -11.71
CA GLY A 170 5.64 8.68 -12.85
C GLY A 170 4.91 8.97 -14.17
N TYR A 171 3.75 8.37 -14.40
CA TYR A 171 2.92 8.70 -15.56
C TYR A 171 2.42 10.15 -15.54
N ALA A 172 2.11 10.68 -14.37
CA ALA A 172 1.65 12.07 -14.24
C ALA A 172 2.71 13.10 -14.69
N VAL A 173 4.00 12.78 -14.57
CA VAL A 173 5.08 13.64 -15.09
C VAL A 173 4.94 13.88 -16.59
N PHE A 174 4.43 12.89 -17.33
CA PHE A 174 4.31 12.92 -18.78
C PHE A 174 2.87 13.21 -19.28
N LEU A 175 1.85 13.13 -18.41
CA LEU A 175 0.44 13.21 -18.81
C LEU A 175 -0.30 14.47 -18.33
N GLY A 176 0.34 15.40 -17.66
CA GLY A 176 -0.36 16.62 -17.23
C GLY A 176 0.14 17.25 -15.93
N GLY A 177 1.10 16.62 -15.30
CA GLY A 177 1.79 17.18 -14.14
C GLY A 177 1.47 16.51 -12.80
N VAL A 178 2.49 16.44 -11.97
CA VAL A 178 2.46 15.80 -10.65
C VAL A 178 1.50 16.47 -9.67
N SER A 179 1.29 17.79 -9.81
CA SER A 179 0.34 18.53 -8.96
C SER A 179 -1.10 18.06 -9.16
N GLN A 180 -1.49 17.77 -10.40
CA GLN A 180 -2.82 17.23 -10.71
C GLN A 180 -3.00 15.82 -10.15
N ALA A 181 -1.98 14.95 -10.27
CA ALA A 181 -2.03 13.60 -9.71
C ALA A 181 -2.17 13.60 -8.18
N ARG A 182 -1.56 14.57 -7.48
CA ARG A 182 -1.72 14.73 -6.03
C ARG A 182 -3.08 15.25 -5.61
N GLY A 183 -3.75 16.00 -6.47
CA GLY A 183 -5.04 16.60 -6.24
C GLY A 183 -6.23 15.82 -6.79
N VAL A 184 -6.03 14.54 -7.17
CA VAL A 184 -7.14 13.70 -7.67
C VAL A 184 -8.21 13.53 -6.60
N THR A 185 -9.41 14.01 -6.91
CA THR A 185 -10.61 13.94 -6.05
C THR A 185 -11.70 13.04 -6.61
N ALA A 186 -11.55 12.57 -7.86
CA ALA A 186 -12.54 11.73 -8.52
C ALA A 186 -11.86 10.68 -9.42
N MET A 187 -12.51 9.54 -9.51
CA MET A 187 -12.16 8.41 -10.37
C MET A 187 -13.44 7.90 -11.02
N SER A 188 -13.35 7.33 -12.22
CA SER A 188 -14.49 6.64 -12.83
C SER A 188 -14.66 5.26 -12.19
N TRP A 189 -15.88 4.70 -12.30
CA TRP A 189 -16.14 3.33 -11.82
C TRP A 189 -15.32 2.29 -12.60
N VAL A 190 -15.06 2.55 -13.89
CA VAL A 190 -14.25 1.67 -14.76
C VAL A 190 -12.81 1.65 -14.27
N ASP A 191 -12.20 2.82 -14.01
CA ASP A 191 -10.84 2.91 -13.49
C ASP A 191 -10.73 2.22 -12.12
N ALA A 192 -11.70 2.46 -11.23
CA ALA A 192 -11.74 1.82 -9.92
C ALA A 192 -11.86 0.28 -10.01
N ALA A 193 -12.63 -0.23 -10.97
CA ALA A 193 -12.76 -1.66 -11.19
C ALA A 193 -11.45 -2.29 -11.70
N TRP A 194 -10.75 -1.61 -12.62
CA TRP A 194 -9.46 -2.07 -13.12
C TRP A 194 -8.37 -2.05 -12.05
N ASP A 195 -8.28 -0.95 -11.29
CA ASP A 195 -7.29 -0.82 -10.21
C ASP A 195 -7.55 -1.86 -9.11
N THR A 196 -8.82 -2.03 -8.70
CA THR A 196 -9.24 -3.10 -7.77
C THR A 196 -8.87 -4.50 -8.30
N GLY A 197 -9.13 -4.79 -9.58
CA GLY A 197 -8.75 -6.05 -10.22
C GLY A 197 -7.23 -6.28 -10.22
N GLY A 198 -6.47 -5.25 -10.50
CA GLY A 198 -5.01 -5.26 -10.43
C GLY A 198 -4.50 -5.54 -9.02
N PHE A 199 -5.00 -4.82 -8.01
CA PHE A 199 -4.62 -5.03 -6.62
C PHE A 199 -5.04 -6.40 -6.09
N LEU A 200 -6.21 -6.92 -6.48
CA LEU A 200 -6.65 -8.26 -6.12
C LEU A 200 -5.71 -9.32 -6.72
N THR A 201 -5.31 -9.15 -7.98
CA THR A 201 -4.35 -10.06 -8.65
C THR A 201 -3.01 -10.06 -7.93
N ILE A 202 -2.48 -8.88 -7.56
CA ILE A 202 -1.24 -8.77 -6.81
C ILE A 202 -1.38 -9.41 -5.42
N ALA A 203 -2.52 -9.20 -4.75
CA ALA A 203 -2.76 -9.76 -3.42
C ALA A 203 -2.82 -11.29 -3.45
N LEU A 204 -3.50 -11.88 -4.43
CA LEU A 204 -3.54 -13.33 -4.62
C LEU A 204 -2.16 -13.90 -4.98
N ALA A 205 -1.40 -13.23 -5.84
CA ALA A 205 -0.03 -13.61 -6.15
C ALA A 205 0.88 -13.50 -4.93
N GLY A 206 0.77 -12.44 -4.13
CA GLY A 206 1.52 -12.25 -2.90
C GLY A 206 1.23 -13.33 -1.86
N TRP A 207 -0.03 -13.70 -1.69
CA TRP A 207 -0.42 -14.85 -0.86
C TRP A 207 0.19 -16.16 -1.38
N TRP A 208 0.11 -16.42 -2.68
CA TRP A 208 0.64 -17.62 -3.30
C TRP A 208 2.18 -17.71 -3.19
N ILE A 209 2.89 -16.63 -3.52
CA ILE A 209 4.36 -16.54 -3.36
C ILE A 209 4.74 -16.73 -1.89
N GLY A 210 4.00 -16.11 -0.96
CA GLY A 210 4.22 -16.28 0.47
C GLY A 210 4.09 -17.74 0.92
N ASN A 211 3.12 -18.48 0.37
CA ASN A 211 2.98 -19.94 0.62
C ASN A 211 4.15 -20.73 0.05
N LEU A 212 4.56 -20.46 -1.20
CA LEU A 212 5.70 -21.14 -1.83
C LEU A 212 7.01 -20.88 -1.08
N MET A 213 7.20 -19.69 -0.55
CA MET A 213 8.40 -19.33 0.22
C MET A 213 8.34 -19.77 1.69
N GLY A 214 7.20 -20.30 2.15
CA GLY A 214 7.03 -20.68 3.55
C GLY A 214 7.17 -19.51 4.52
N VAL A 215 6.68 -18.29 4.14
CA VAL A 215 6.82 -17.12 5.02
C VAL A 215 6.08 -17.32 6.33
N ALA A 216 6.69 -16.93 7.44
CA ALA A 216 6.10 -17.03 8.77
C ALA A 216 4.85 -16.12 8.86
N ARG A 217 3.77 -16.68 9.43
CA ARG A 217 2.48 -15.98 9.60
C ARG A 217 2.22 -15.55 11.05
N ARG A 218 3.02 -16.05 11.98
CA ARG A 218 2.95 -15.76 13.43
C ARG A 218 4.35 -15.53 13.96
N THR A 219 4.47 -14.76 15.02
CA THR A 219 5.72 -14.63 15.77
C THR A 219 6.12 -15.98 16.33
N PRO A 220 7.42 -16.30 16.37
CA PRO A 220 7.91 -17.46 17.12
C PRO A 220 7.43 -17.42 18.57
N ALA A 221 7.08 -18.58 19.11
CA ALA A 221 6.73 -18.71 20.51
C ALA A 221 7.95 -18.51 21.41
#